data_c7b2a77c170b3e57c2467abf1eb9af5b
#
_entry.id   c7b2a77c170b3e57c2467abf1eb9af5b
#
_cell.length_a   1.000
_cell.length_b   1.000
_cell.length_c   1.000
_cell.angle_alpha   90.00
_cell.angle_beta   90.00
_cell.angle_gamma   90.00
#
_symmetry.space_group_name_H-M   'P 1'
#
loop_
_entity.id
_entity.type
_entity.pdbx_description
1 polymer ?
#
loop_
_entity_poly.entity_id
_entity_poly.type
_entity_poly.pdbx_seq_one_letter_code
_entity_poly.pdbx_strand_id
1 'polypeptide(L)'
;ASQSRVTLLRSSENVDYTQGVFILNEDWFGHNNSTINFMTSSGDFAYRIFQTANPGKELGCTSQFGTIFGDNMFITSKQPKDGGASIEGGRLNVVDAKTMKVKAQFTDIGGGDGRAFLGVNDSVGYIGASNGIFLFDIKNLTVGDQLKGASNSGGLYNGQVGMMVRTKTYVFAVQQSKGVLVIDPLKHEIIKLIEGSFSTLTQSKDGSVWVGAGSRLL
;
A
#
# COMPACT_ATOMS: atom_id res chain seq x y z
N ALA A 1 -22.77 11.97 31.14
CA ALA A 1 -21.92 11.63 30.00
C ALA A 1 -21.86 10.10 29.89
N SER A 2 -22.55 9.53 28.91
CA SER A 2 -22.48 8.09 28.65
C SER A 2 -21.08 7.80 28.06
N GLN A 3 -20.29 7.04 28.78
CA GLN A 3 -19.06 6.46 28.23
C GLN A 3 -19.51 5.42 27.20
N SER A 4 -19.25 5.69 25.92
CA SER A 4 -19.41 4.67 24.87
C SER A 4 -18.41 3.55 25.16
N ARG A 5 -18.90 2.39 25.54
CA ARG A 5 -18.08 1.18 25.69
C ARG A 5 -17.70 0.73 24.28
N VAL A 6 -16.41 0.73 23.97
CA VAL A 6 -15.90 0.03 22.79
C VAL A 6 -16.00 -1.47 23.07
N THR A 7 -16.76 -2.19 22.24
CA THR A 7 -16.86 -3.64 22.32
C THR A 7 -15.75 -4.27 21.50
N LEU A 8 -14.98 -5.15 22.12
CA LEU A 8 -14.00 -5.97 21.40
C LEU A 8 -14.72 -7.13 20.72
N LEU A 9 -14.60 -7.20 19.41
CA LEU A 9 -15.07 -8.34 18.64
C LEU A 9 -14.17 -9.54 18.89
N ARG A 10 -14.76 -10.68 19.22
CA ARG A 10 -14.02 -11.93 19.42
C ARG A 10 -13.64 -12.53 18.06
N SER A 11 -12.56 -13.28 18.03
CA SER A 11 -12.04 -13.94 16.82
C SER A 11 -13.01 -14.92 16.15
N SER A 12 -14.06 -15.34 16.85
CA SER A 12 -15.13 -16.23 16.34
C SER A 12 -16.31 -15.51 15.71
N GLU A 13 -16.35 -14.18 15.77
CA GLU A 13 -17.45 -13.39 15.18
C GLU A 13 -17.15 -13.14 13.70
N ASN A 14 -18.14 -13.34 12.84
CA ASN A 14 -18.06 -12.95 11.43
C ASN A 14 -18.09 -11.43 11.33
N VAL A 15 -16.92 -10.85 11.11
CA VAL A 15 -16.80 -9.40 10.91
C VAL A 15 -17.08 -9.09 9.44
N ASP A 16 -18.03 -8.20 9.21
CA ASP A 16 -18.29 -7.66 7.86
C ASP A 16 -17.35 -6.49 7.57
N TYR A 17 -16.28 -6.77 6.85
CA TYR A 17 -15.28 -5.77 6.46
C TYR A 17 -15.77 -4.75 5.40
N THR A 18 -17.01 -4.84 4.94
CA THR A 18 -17.59 -3.84 4.03
C THR A 18 -18.20 -2.65 4.78
N GLN A 19 -18.37 -2.75 6.10
CA GLN A 19 -19.04 -1.77 6.95
C GLN A 19 -18.13 -1.27 8.07
N GLY A 20 -17.12 -0.47 7.69
CA GLY A 20 -16.19 0.11 8.67
C GLY A 20 -14.91 0.64 8.08
N VAL A 21 -13.88 0.69 8.92
CA VAL A 21 -12.58 1.28 8.59
C VAL A 21 -11.45 0.31 8.95
N PHE A 22 -10.56 0.05 8.00
CA PHE A 22 -9.30 -0.62 8.27
C PHE A 22 -8.29 0.36 8.87
N ILE A 23 -7.57 -0.08 9.87
CA ILE A 23 -6.51 0.68 10.53
C ILE A 23 -5.22 -0.11 10.41
N LEU A 24 -4.34 0.35 9.52
CA LEU A 24 -3.02 -0.24 9.34
C LEU A 24 -2.04 0.39 10.34
N ASN A 25 -1.40 -0.44 11.12
CA ASN A 25 -0.43 -0.02 12.12
C ASN A 25 0.97 -0.45 11.69
N GLU A 26 1.89 0.52 11.64
CA GLU A 26 3.31 0.24 11.38
C GLU A 26 3.94 -0.63 12.45
N ASP A 27 3.39 -0.54 13.66
CA ASP A 27 3.94 -1.07 14.90
C ASP A 27 5.32 -0.50 15.27
N TRP A 28 5.92 -1.01 16.28
CA TRP A 28 7.18 -0.48 16.81
C TRP A 28 8.37 -1.07 16.06
N PHE A 29 8.99 -0.27 15.20
CA PHE A 29 10.19 -0.65 14.46
C PHE A 29 11.29 -1.15 15.41
N GLY A 30 11.91 -2.27 15.06
CA GLY A 30 12.91 -2.96 15.87
C GLY A 30 12.33 -4.01 16.82
N HIS A 31 11.00 -4.18 16.89
CA HIS A 31 10.35 -5.09 17.83
C HIS A 31 9.29 -5.99 17.21
N ASN A 32 8.45 -5.48 16.32
CA ASN A 32 7.30 -6.21 15.81
C ASN A 32 7.07 -5.96 14.32
N ASN A 33 6.44 -6.93 13.65
CA ASN A 33 5.81 -6.74 12.36
C ASN A 33 4.52 -5.93 12.49
N SER A 34 4.07 -5.36 11.38
CA SER A 34 2.87 -4.53 11.31
C SER A 34 1.59 -5.32 11.54
N THR A 35 0.53 -4.62 11.90
CA THR A 35 -0.79 -5.19 12.16
C THR A 35 -1.88 -4.42 11.45
N ILE A 36 -3.04 -5.07 11.25
CA ILE A 36 -4.25 -4.43 10.79
C ILE A 36 -5.35 -4.65 11.81
N ASN A 37 -6.02 -3.58 12.18
CA ASN A 37 -7.23 -3.59 12.98
C ASN A 37 -8.42 -3.16 12.11
N PHE A 38 -9.62 -3.43 12.58
CA PHE A 38 -10.84 -2.99 11.93
C PHE A 38 -11.80 -2.40 12.94
N MET A 39 -12.40 -1.27 12.60
CA MET A 39 -13.45 -0.65 13.39
C MET A 39 -14.73 -0.67 12.56
N THR A 40 -15.79 -1.30 13.09
CA THR A 40 -17.10 -1.33 12.46
C THR A 40 -17.75 0.04 12.45
N SER A 41 -18.78 0.23 11.64
CA SER A 41 -19.60 1.46 11.64
C SER A 41 -20.34 1.70 12.97
N SER A 42 -20.55 0.65 13.77
CA SER A 42 -21.10 0.74 15.14
C SER A 42 -20.05 1.13 16.18
N GLY A 43 -18.76 1.19 15.83
CA GLY A 43 -17.66 1.52 16.73
C GLY A 43 -17.05 0.33 17.46
N ASP A 44 -17.43 -0.90 17.10
CA ASP A 44 -16.82 -2.11 17.63
C ASP A 44 -15.46 -2.35 17.00
N PHE A 45 -14.53 -2.97 17.74
CA PHE A 45 -13.13 -3.08 17.34
C PHE A 45 -12.68 -4.54 17.22
N ALA A 46 -12.08 -4.89 16.08
CA ALA A 46 -11.40 -6.17 15.87
C ALA A 46 -9.90 -5.93 15.71
N TYR A 47 -9.11 -6.54 16.59
CA TYR A 47 -7.65 -6.40 16.58
C TYR A 47 -6.98 -7.50 15.76
N ARG A 48 -5.86 -7.16 15.11
CA ARG A 48 -4.96 -8.11 14.44
C ARG A 48 -5.69 -9.05 13.48
N ILE A 49 -6.58 -8.47 12.68
CA ILE A 49 -7.49 -9.24 11.80
C ILE A 49 -6.73 -10.06 10.76
N PHE A 50 -5.53 -9.58 10.32
CA PHE A 50 -4.67 -10.34 9.41
C PHE A 50 -4.17 -11.62 10.07
N GLN A 51 -3.58 -11.53 11.26
CA GLN A 51 -3.05 -12.67 11.99
C GLN A 51 -4.16 -13.64 12.41
N THR A 52 -5.33 -13.10 12.78
CA THR A 52 -6.51 -13.91 13.13
C THR A 52 -6.99 -14.73 11.94
N ALA A 53 -7.05 -14.14 10.75
CA ALA A 53 -7.45 -14.84 9.54
C ALA A 53 -6.38 -15.82 8.99
N ASN A 54 -5.11 -15.59 9.36
CA ASN A 54 -3.96 -16.34 8.84
C ASN A 54 -3.03 -16.78 10.00
N PRO A 55 -3.44 -17.78 10.79
CA PRO A 55 -2.62 -18.27 11.90
C PRO A 55 -1.21 -18.67 11.44
N GLY A 56 -0.18 -18.20 12.15
CA GLY A 56 1.22 -18.47 11.82
C GLY A 56 1.80 -17.61 10.70
N LYS A 57 1.05 -16.63 10.19
CA LYS A 57 1.54 -15.65 9.20
C LYS A 57 1.59 -14.25 9.81
N GLU A 58 2.51 -13.44 9.29
CA GLU A 58 2.68 -12.04 9.65
C GLU A 58 2.69 -11.15 8.40
N LEU A 59 2.38 -9.87 8.57
CA LEU A 59 2.74 -8.84 7.61
C LEU A 59 4.25 -8.57 7.67
N GLY A 60 4.77 -7.80 6.73
CA GLY A 60 6.11 -7.26 6.88
C GLY A 60 6.18 -6.19 7.98
N CYS A 61 7.31 -5.53 8.08
CA CYS A 61 7.51 -4.45 9.04
C CYS A 61 7.44 -3.09 8.35
N THR A 62 6.99 -2.10 9.12
CA THR A 62 6.79 -0.72 8.67
C THR A 62 5.85 -0.66 7.46
N SER A 63 4.66 -1.23 7.61
CA SER A 63 3.60 -1.18 6.62
C SER A 63 2.90 0.18 6.71
N GLN A 64 3.12 1.02 5.71
CA GLN A 64 2.62 2.40 5.68
C GLN A 64 1.51 2.62 4.65
N PHE A 65 1.22 1.62 3.82
CA PHE A 65 0.26 1.75 2.74
C PHE A 65 -0.57 0.48 2.59
N GLY A 66 -1.87 0.68 2.49
CA GLY A 66 -2.85 -0.36 2.14
C GLY A 66 -3.93 0.22 1.25
N THR A 67 -4.37 -0.54 0.28
CA THR A 67 -5.45 -0.14 -0.64
C THR A 67 -6.28 -1.35 -1.06
N ILE A 68 -7.56 -1.12 -1.29
CA ILE A 68 -8.46 -2.11 -1.87
C ILE A 68 -8.60 -1.83 -3.35
N PHE A 69 -8.40 -2.86 -4.17
CA PHE A 69 -8.66 -2.81 -5.59
C PHE A 69 -9.28 -4.14 -6.05
N GLY A 70 -10.47 -4.05 -6.66
CA GLY A 70 -11.28 -5.23 -6.93
C GLY A 70 -11.64 -5.96 -5.63
N ASP A 71 -11.42 -7.27 -5.60
CA ASP A 71 -11.70 -8.12 -4.44
C ASP A 71 -10.51 -8.26 -3.48
N ASN A 72 -9.40 -7.59 -3.78
CA ASN A 72 -8.16 -7.72 -3.03
C ASN A 72 -7.82 -6.46 -2.24
N MET A 73 -7.19 -6.65 -1.08
CA MET A 73 -6.44 -5.61 -0.40
C MET A 73 -4.95 -5.86 -0.62
N PHE A 74 -4.25 -4.80 -1.00
CA PHE A 74 -2.80 -4.78 -1.20
C PHE A 74 -2.15 -3.97 -0.10
N ILE A 75 -1.21 -4.56 0.62
CA ILE A 75 -0.51 -3.93 1.73
C ILE A 75 0.98 -3.98 1.44
N THR A 76 1.62 -2.82 1.43
CA THR A 76 3.08 -2.72 1.23
C THR A 76 3.79 -2.48 2.54
N SER A 77 4.94 -3.11 2.70
CA SER A 77 5.83 -2.99 3.84
C SER A 77 7.25 -2.65 3.37
N LYS A 78 7.99 -1.92 4.15
CA LYS A 78 9.39 -1.59 3.81
C LYS A 78 10.25 -2.85 3.78
N GLN A 79 10.08 -3.71 4.76
CA GLN A 79 10.86 -4.93 4.91
C GLN A 79 9.95 -6.14 5.14
N PRO A 80 10.40 -7.36 4.78
CA PRO A 80 9.59 -8.55 4.96
C PRO A 80 9.48 -8.96 6.42
N LYS A 81 10.42 -8.53 7.26
CA LYS A 81 10.45 -8.88 8.68
C LYS A 81 11.18 -7.81 9.49
N ASP A 82 10.66 -7.53 10.67
CA ASP A 82 11.38 -6.77 11.69
C ASP A 82 12.49 -7.62 12.34
N GLY A 83 13.58 -6.97 12.76
CA GLY A 83 14.69 -7.66 13.40
C GLY A 83 14.33 -8.38 14.70
N GLY A 84 13.31 -7.90 15.41
CA GLY A 84 12.77 -8.53 16.62
C GLY A 84 11.69 -9.58 16.38
N ALA A 85 11.19 -9.72 15.16
CA ALA A 85 10.13 -10.66 14.81
C ALA A 85 10.69 -12.04 14.42
N SER A 86 9.96 -13.11 14.77
CA SER A 86 10.34 -14.48 14.44
C SER A 86 9.80 -14.95 13.09
N ILE A 87 8.71 -14.38 12.62
CA ILE A 87 8.00 -14.80 11.40
C ILE A 87 8.19 -13.76 10.31
N GLU A 88 8.56 -14.21 9.13
CA GLU A 88 8.66 -13.39 7.94
C GLU A 88 7.29 -13.18 7.29
N GLY A 89 6.99 -11.94 6.92
CA GLY A 89 5.84 -11.56 6.10
C GLY A 89 6.27 -11.17 4.69
N GLY A 90 5.62 -10.18 4.10
CA GLY A 90 5.93 -9.72 2.74
C GLY A 90 6.16 -8.21 2.65
N ARG A 91 6.99 -7.80 1.70
CA ARG A 91 7.04 -6.41 1.23
C ARG A 91 5.78 -6.02 0.44
N LEU A 92 5.15 -6.99 -0.20
CA LEU A 92 3.79 -6.89 -0.72
C LEU A 92 2.99 -8.07 -0.21
N ASN A 93 1.83 -7.77 0.37
CA ASN A 93 0.88 -8.75 0.84
C ASN A 93 -0.44 -8.55 0.10
N VAL A 94 -0.95 -9.61 -0.50
CA VAL A 94 -2.25 -9.62 -1.19
C VAL A 94 -3.19 -10.49 -0.40
N VAL A 95 -4.29 -9.91 0.08
CA VAL A 95 -5.32 -10.61 0.83
C VAL A 95 -6.68 -10.43 0.17
N ASP A 96 -7.58 -11.37 0.43
CA ASP A 96 -8.99 -11.19 0.11
C ASP A 96 -9.56 -10.08 1.00
N ALA A 97 -10.17 -9.05 0.41
CA ALA A 97 -10.65 -7.88 1.15
C ALA A 97 -11.85 -8.19 2.06
N LYS A 98 -12.58 -9.29 1.82
CA LYS A 98 -13.74 -9.70 2.63
C LYS A 98 -13.37 -10.60 3.79
N THR A 99 -12.33 -11.42 3.62
CA THR A 99 -11.95 -12.45 4.60
C THR A 99 -10.62 -12.19 5.28
N MET A 100 -9.80 -11.27 4.77
CA MET A 100 -8.41 -11.02 5.16
C MET A 100 -7.48 -12.23 4.94
N LYS A 101 -7.93 -13.28 4.26
CA LYS A 101 -7.09 -14.43 3.95
C LYS A 101 -6.05 -14.10 2.90
N VAL A 102 -4.81 -14.50 3.17
CA VAL A 102 -3.68 -14.31 2.25
C VAL A 102 -3.92 -15.07 0.96
N LYS A 103 -3.73 -14.37 -0.16
CA LYS A 103 -3.65 -14.94 -1.51
C LYS A 103 -2.21 -15.07 -1.98
N ALA A 104 -1.36 -14.08 -1.65
CA ALA A 104 0.06 -14.09 -1.96
C ALA A 104 0.85 -13.17 -1.01
N GLN A 105 2.10 -13.51 -0.74
CA GLN A 105 3.06 -12.67 -0.04
C GLN A 105 4.39 -12.70 -0.80
N PHE A 106 4.99 -11.53 -0.98
CA PHE A 106 6.25 -11.37 -1.70
C PHE A 106 7.28 -10.73 -0.77
N THR A 107 8.31 -11.47 -0.43
CA THR A 107 9.44 -10.95 0.37
C THR A 107 10.33 -10.05 -0.45
N ASP A 108 10.42 -10.30 -1.75
CA ASP A 108 11.14 -9.49 -2.73
C ASP A 108 10.18 -8.95 -3.79
N ILE A 109 10.27 -7.65 -4.08
CA ILE A 109 9.48 -6.95 -5.10
C ILE A 109 10.37 -6.24 -6.13
N GLY A 110 11.60 -6.71 -6.32
CA GLY A 110 12.59 -6.12 -7.21
C GLY A 110 13.74 -5.43 -6.50
N GLY A 111 14.07 -5.86 -5.28
CA GLY A 111 15.22 -5.42 -4.50
C GLY A 111 15.03 -4.16 -3.66
N GLY A 112 13.86 -3.51 -3.74
CA GLY A 112 13.54 -2.31 -2.97
C GLY A 112 12.53 -2.54 -1.85
N ASP A 113 12.36 -1.52 -1.01
CA ASP A 113 11.33 -1.47 0.02
C ASP A 113 9.96 -1.16 -0.59
N GLY A 114 8.90 -1.81 -0.10
CA GLY A 114 7.54 -1.52 -0.53
C GLY A 114 7.04 -0.19 0.03
N ARG A 115 6.48 0.66 -0.85
CA ARG A 115 6.02 2.00 -0.48
C ARG A 115 4.55 2.24 -0.78
N ALA A 116 4.06 1.80 -1.94
CA ALA A 116 2.69 2.03 -2.37
C ALA A 116 2.26 0.96 -3.38
N PHE A 117 0.96 0.90 -3.63
CA PHE A 117 0.37 0.08 -4.69
C PHE A 117 -0.75 0.86 -5.37
N LEU A 118 -0.88 0.67 -6.66
CA LEU A 118 -1.99 1.21 -7.44
C LEU A 118 -2.56 0.14 -8.38
N GLY A 119 -3.86 -0.12 -8.31
CA GLY A 119 -4.56 -0.83 -9.38
C GLY A 119 -4.70 0.07 -10.60
N VAL A 120 -4.12 -0.34 -11.72
CA VAL A 120 -4.16 0.42 -12.98
C VAL A 120 -5.38 0.03 -13.81
N ASN A 121 -5.60 -1.27 -13.92
CA ASN A 121 -6.78 -1.90 -14.53
C ASN A 121 -6.98 -3.28 -13.92
N ASP A 122 -7.96 -4.05 -14.38
CA ASP A 122 -8.31 -5.36 -13.83
C ASP A 122 -7.18 -6.39 -13.87
N SER A 123 -6.16 -6.17 -14.70
CA SER A 123 -5.05 -7.11 -14.90
C SER A 123 -3.72 -6.60 -14.38
N VAL A 124 -3.54 -5.28 -14.29
CA VAL A 124 -2.24 -4.65 -14.01
C VAL A 124 -2.31 -3.75 -12.80
N GLY A 125 -1.37 -3.93 -11.90
CA GLY A 125 -1.05 -3.01 -10.82
C GLY A 125 0.37 -2.44 -10.95
N TYR A 126 0.62 -1.35 -10.24
CA TYR A 126 1.95 -0.78 -10.06
C TYR A 126 2.35 -0.88 -8.58
N ILE A 127 3.53 -1.41 -8.32
CA ILE A 127 4.14 -1.39 -7.00
C ILE A 127 5.11 -0.21 -6.95
N GLY A 128 4.84 0.76 -6.09
CA GLY A 128 5.79 1.83 -5.76
C GLY A 128 6.78 1.34 -4.73
N ALA A 129 8.06 1.48 -5.02
CA ALA A 129 9.14 1.00 -4.18
C ALA A 129 10.22 2.06 -3.98
N SER A 130 11.15 1.79 -3.06
CA SER A 130 12.30 2.69 -2.80
C SER A 130 13.23 2.82 -4.02
N ASN A 131 13.26 1.85 -4.92
CA ASN A 131 14.11 1.81 -6.10
C ASN A 131 13.37 1.93 -7.43
N GLY A 132 12.08 2.24 -7.43
CA GLY A 132 11.33 2.47 -8.66
C GLY A 132 9.88 2.05 -8.60
N ILE A 133 9.30 1.78 -9.77
CA ILE A 133 7.96 1.23 -9.94
C ILE A 133 8.08 -0.11 -10.64
N PHE A 134 7.36 -1.11 -10.14
CA PHE A 134 7.31 -2.45 -10.73
C PHE A 134 5.90 -2.77 -11.19
N LEU A 135 5.78 -3.47 -12.31
CA LEU A 135 4.52 -4.03 -12.75
C LEU A 135 4.10 -5.18 -11.84
N PHE A 136 2.80 -5.33 -11.65
CA PHE A 136 2.21 -6.44 -10.94
C PHE A 136 1.07 -7.04 -11.76
N ASP A 137 1.13 -8.35 -11.99
CA ASP A 137 0.03 -9.09 -12.62
C ASP A 137 -1.02 -9.42 -11.54
N ILE A 138 -2.16 -8.72 -11.59
CA ILE A 138 -3.22 -8.88 -10.59
C ILE A 138 -3.94 -10.22 -10.75
N LYS A 139 -4.04 -10.74 -11.97
CA LYS A 139 -4.74 -12.02 -12.24
C LYS A 139 -3.95 -13.23 -11.81
N ASN A 140 -2.65 -13.22 -12.08
CA ASN A 140 -1.75 -14.33 -11.75
C ASN A 140 -1.00 -14.12 -10.43
N LEU A 141 -1.14 -12.95 -9.79
CA LEU A 141 -0.47 -12.57 -8.55
C LEU A 141 1.05 -12.75 -8.66
N THR A 142 1.67 -12.07 -9.60
CA THR A 142 3.12 -12.11 -9.84
C THR A 142 3.71 -10.73 -9.98
N VAL A 143 4.89 -10.53 -9.40
CA VAL A 143 5.71 -9.33 -9.59
C VAL A 143 6.34 -9.39 -10.97
N GLY A 144 6.21 -8.31 -11.74
CA GLY A 144 6.74 -8.17 -13.08
C GLY A 144 7.98 -7.28 -13.15
N ASP A 145 8.25 -6.81 -14.36
CA ASP A 145 9.41 -5.99 -14.66
C ASP A 145 9.31 -4.58 -14.06
N GLN A 146 10.47 -3.96 -13.84
CA GLN A 146 10.53 -2.55 -13.49
C GLN A 146 10.03 -1.67 -14.63
N LEU A 147 9.22 -0.68 -14.30
CA LEU A 147 8.77 0.33 -15.24
C LEU A 147 9.96 1.15 -15.72
N LYS A 148 10.18 1.19 -17.03
CA LYS A 148 11.30 1.89 -17.64
C LYS A 148 11.27 3.39 -17.31
N GLY A 149 12.40 3.91 -16.85
CA GLY A 149 12.55 5.32 -16.47
C GLY A 149 12.14 5.64 -15.03
N ALA A 150 11.57 4.70 -14.28
CA ALA A 150 11.21 4.88 -12.89
C ALA A 150 12.29 4.42 -11.90
N SER A 151 13.41 3.93 -12.39
CA SER A 151 14.50 3.44 -11.54
C SER A 151 15.08 4.53 -10.65
N ASN A 152 15.47 4.14 -9.45
CA ASN A 152 16.13 5.01 -8.50
C ASN A 152 17.41 4.35 -7.98
N SER A 153 18.55 5.01 -8.18
CA SER A 153 19.85 4.61 -7.63
C SER A 153 20.32 5.54 -6.49
N GLY A 154 19.52 6.51 -6.11
CA GLY A 154 19.89 7.62 -5.22
C GLY A 154 19.91 7.29 -3.73
N GLY A 155 19.81 6.03 -3.33
CA GLY A 155 19.80 5.62 -1.92
C GLY A 155 18.41 5.60 -1.30
N LEU A 156 18.35 5.12 -0.06
CA LEU A 156 17.12 4.67 0.61
C LEU A 156 16.03 5.75 0.75
N TYR A 157 16.39 7.01 0.86
CA TYR A 157 15.47 8.12 1.13
C TYR A 157 15.42 9.17 0.02
N ASN A 158 16.02 8.90 -1.13
CA ASN A 158 16.06 9.83 -2.25
C ASN A 158 15.55 9.18 -3.53
N GLY A 159 14.37 9.62 -4.00
CA GLY A 159 13.75 9.13 -5.20
C GLY A 159 12.82 7.92 -5.00
N GLN A 160 12.44 7.59 -3.76
CA GLN A 160 11.42 6.59 -3.49
C GLN A 160 10.09 6.99 -4.14
N VAL A 161 9.38 6.01 -4.68
CA VAL A 161 8.05 6.23 -5.23
C VAL A 161 7.02 6.12 -4.10
N GLY A 162 6.33 7.21 -3.84
CA GLY A 162 5.26 7.29 -2.85
C GLY A 162 3.88 7.07 -3.45
N MET A 163 2.94 7.96 -3.13
CA MET A 163 1.56 7.86 -3.59
C MET A 163 1.46 7.93 -5.11
N MET A 164 0.53 7.14 -5.63
CA MET A 164 0.15 7.11 -7.04
C MET A 164 -1.35 7.32 -7.18
N VAL A 165 -1.76 7.99 -8.27
CA VAL A 165 -3.17 8.26 -8.60
C VAL A 165 -3.43 7.88 -10.04
N ARG A 166 -4.53 7.17 -10.31
CA ARG A 166 -5.01 6.82 -11.64
C ARG A 166 -6.12 7.77 -12.07
N THR A 167 -5.89 8.54 -13.11
CA THR A 167 -6.93 9.31 -13.82
C THR A 167 -7.46 8.53 -15.03
N LYS A 168 -8.39 9.08 -15.78
CA LYS A 168 -8.86 8.45 -17.01
C LYS A 168 -7.74 8.23 -18.03
N THR A 169 -6.77 9.14 -18.08
CA THR A 169 -5.75 9.16 -19.14
C THR A 169 -4.37 8.72 -18.65
N TYR A 170 -3.99 9.12 -17.44
CA TYR A 170 -2.63 8.94 -16.93
C TYR A 170 -2.60 8.33 -15.53
N VAL A 171 -1.42 7.85 -15.15
CA VAL A 171 -1.04 7.63 -13.77
C VAL A 171 -0.04 8.71 -13.37
N PHE A 172 -0.24 9.26 -12.17
CA PHE A 172 0.68 10.20 -11.54
C PHE A 172 1.31 9.53 -10.33
N ALA A 173 2.63 9.65 -10.16
CA ALA A 173 3.35 9.07 -9.04
C ALA A 173 4.33 10.08 -8.46
N VAL A 174 4.29 10.30 -7.15
CA VAL A 174 5.31 11.12 -6.48
C VAL A 174 6.60 10.34 -6.40
N GLN A 175 7.68 10.92 -6.91
CA GLN A 175 9.04 10.45 -6.70
C GLN A 175 9.76 11.45 -5.79
N GLN A 176 10.11 11.00 -4.60
CA GLN A 176 10.67 11.82 -3.55
C GLN A 176 11.89 12.61 -4.04
N SER A 177 11.91 13.92 -3.77
CA SER A 177 12.99 14.86 -4.13
C SER A 177 13.22 15.06 -5.64
N LYS A 178 12.41 14.42 -6.50
CA LYS A 178 12.52 14.57 -7.97
C LYS A 178 11.30 15.23 -8.59
N GLY A 179 10.12 14.82 -8.20
CA GLY A 179 8.90 15.40 -8.74
C GLY A 179 7.74 14.45 -8.85
N VAL A 180 6.85 14.70 -9.82
CA VAL A 180 5.74 13.85 -10.16
C VAL A 180 5.99 13.21 -11.52
N LEU A 181 6.02 11.90 -11.55
CA LEU A 181 6.07 11.11 -12.77
C LEU A 181 4.68 11.08 -13.42
N VAL A 182 4.61 11.32 -14.71
CA VAL A 182 3.42 11.12 -15.53
C VAL A 182 3.63 9.87 -16.37
N ILE A 183 2.75 8.91 -16.23
CA ILE A 183 2.88 7.56 -16.81
C ILE A 183 1.72 7.31 -17.76
N ASP A 184 2.03 6.81 -18.96
CA ASP A 184 1.03 6.26 -19.88
C ASP A 184 0.64 4.85 -19.41
N PRO A 185 -0.61 4.64 -18.95
CA PRO A 185 -1.03 3.36 -18.39
C PRO A 185 -1.32 2.29 -19.45
N LEU A 186 -1.33 2.65 -20.73
CA LEU A 186 -1.52 1.70 -21.83
C LEU A 186 -0.18 1.10 -22.29
N LYS A 187 0.87 1.93 -22.27
CA LYS A 187 2.23 1.53 -22.66
C LYS A 187 3.12 1.18 -21.46
N HIS A 188 2.71 1.56 -20.26
CA HIS A 188 3.50 1.46 -19.02
C HIS A 188 4.84 2.19 -19.15
N GLU A 189 4.80 3.41 -19.66
CA GLU A 189 5.97 4.26 -19.90
C GLU A 189 5.83 5.60 -19.19
N ILE A 190 6.92 6.09 -18.63
CA ILE A 190 7.01 7.45 -18.14
C ILE A 190 7.13 8.39 -19.32
N ILE A 191 6.16 9.31 -19.46
CA ILE A 191 6.12 10.28 -20.56
C ILE A 191 6.57 11.67 -20.14
N LYS A 192 6.59 11.96 -18.83
CA LYS A 192 7.00 13.27 -18.31
C LYS A 192 7.38 13.17 -16.84
N LEU A 193 8.34 13.99 -16.45
CA LEU A 193 8.63 14.34 -15.06
C LEU A 193 8.23 15.81 -14.85
N ILE A 194 7.36 16.07 -13.88
CA ILE A 194 7.07 17.41 -13.37
C ILE A 194 8.01 17.62 -12.20
N GLU A 195 9.10 18.35 -12.43
CA GLU A 195 10.15 18.54 -11.44
C GLU A 195 9.66 19.35 -10.24
N GLY A 196 10.13 18.98 -9.06
CA GLY A 196 9.81 19.67 -7.81
C GLY A 196 9.90 18.77 -6.60
N SER A 197 9.78 19.36 -5.43
CA SER A 197 9.70 18.60 -4.17
C SER A 197 8.23 18.53 -3.74
N PHE A 198 7.63 17.37 -3.98
CA PHE A 198 6.24 17.10 -3.65
C PHE A 198 6.14 15.96 -2.64
N SER A 199 5.13 15.99 -1.79
CA SER A 199 4.95 15.02 -0.70
C SER A 199 3.79 14.06 -0.92
N THR A 200 2.73 14.51 -1.58
CA THR A 200 1.50 13.73 -1.72
C THR A 200 0.74 14.08 -2.97
N LEU A 201 -0.11 13.17 -3.41
CA LEU A 201 -1.09 13.36 -4.48
C LEU A 201 -2.48 13.00 -3.96
N THR A 202 -3.48 13.70 -4.44
CA THR A 202 -4.88 13.29 -4.28
C THR A 202 -5.68 13.66 -5.50
N GLN A 203 -6.76 12.92 -5.75
CA GLN A 203 -7.70 13.21 -6.84
C GLN A 203 -9.03 13.66 -6.26
N SER A 204 -9.53 14.78 -6.74
CA SER A 204 -10.87 15.25 -6.41
C SER A 204 -11.94 14.58 -7.27
N LYS A 205 -13.21 14.74 -6.87
CA LYS A 205 -14.36 14.12 -7.56
C LYS A 205 -14.53 14.57 -9.02
N ASP A 206 -14.05 15.77 -9.36
CA ASP A 206 -14.07 16.29 -10.73
C ASP A 206 -12.94 15.75 -11.62
N GLY A 207 -12.05 14.93 -11.05
CA GLY A 207 -10.92 14.33 -11.74
C GLY A 207 -9.62 15.13 -11.67
N SER A 208 -9.63 16.33 -11.09
CA SER A 208 -8.41 17.12 -10.88
C SER A 208 -7.46 16.40 -9.93
N VAL A 209 -6.16 16.49 -10.23
CA VAL A 209 -5.11 15.95 -9.36
C VAL A 209 -4.42 17.11 -8.63
N TRP A 210 -4.37 17.00 -7.33
CA TRP A 210 -3.77 17.97 -6.44
C TRP A 210 -2.47 17.44 -5.87
N VAL A 211 -1.49 18.32 -5.76
CA VAL A 211 -0.14 17.97 -5.32
C VAL A 211 0.24 18.80 -4.09
N GLY A 212 0.66 18.11 -3.03
CA GLY A 212 1.19 18.78 -1.84
C GLY A 212 2.65 19.17 -2.03
N ALA A 213 2.94 20.47 -1.85
CA ALA A 213 4.28 21.05 -1.96
C ALA A 213 4.62 21.85 -0.69
N GLY A 214 5.06 21.18 0.36
CA GLY A 214 5.26 21.77 1.68
C GLY A 214 3.95 22.29 2.24
N SER A 215 3.85 23.60 2.50
CA SER A 215 2.63 24.24 2.99
C SER A 215 1.64 24.66 1.90
N ARG A 216 1.91 24.34 0.65
CA ARG A 216 1.08 24.71 -0.51
C ARG A 216 0.42 23.49 -1.12
N LEU A 217 -0.78 23.69 -1.66
CA LEU A 217 -1.49 22.75 -2.50
C LEU A 217 -1.52 23.34 -3.93
N LEU A 218 -1.12 22.55 -4.91
CA LEU A 218 -1.02 22.92 -6.32
C LEU A 218 -1.95 22.05 -7.16
#